data_48fbe664ca5cbc732cd40c71052be60e
#
_entry.id   48fbe664ca5cbc732cd40c71052be60e
#
_cell.length_a   1.000
_cell.length_b   1.000
_cell.length_c   1.000
_cell.angle_alpha   90.00
_cell.angle_beta   90.00
_cell.angle_gamma   90.00
#
_symmetry.space_group_name_H-M   'P 1'
#
loop_
_entity.id
_entity.type
_entity.pdbx_description
1 polymer ?
#
loop_
_entity_poly.entity_id
_entity_poly.type
_entity_poly.pdbx_seq_one_letter_code
_entity_poly.pdbx_strand_id
1 'polypeptide(L)'
;MSVKKIIYLVCAAQLLFACGKEEVRQEQVCKETPAPAEPKVERPSDYILGSRLVVEWNKNVDYLAKLDLDEAIATGSAKSLSWEVLRPYLHLYSSHQDGRVYQLTNEDLNDISLSSIKYSSSEYTKDEITFVANYKGVSSQVKQMLSFSKQDYFSKRIKPNSEFIKTKFVAGVYRDLSPWGGNLFSYDQDKYGVLVTNEGKSVSHSRDELSLKAKIIMRKYGNVETSQISFNLDGFKPLSSLKGKLVAIAQPELSDYFKRNERLRLNLDFLNANFQSWRKHLKFGIKQGDRSWSELRLKQENPLILEGTNRGGVDLRDLYLESPVFEVIKADLVGDDLIYTLQFKGVNESVSFTDFPVIVRVRVRK
;
A
#
# COMPACT_ATOMS: atom_id res chain seq x y z
N MET A 1 -26.67 -22.60 -15.42
CA MET A 1 -26.25 -23.32 -14.21
C MET A 1 -24.92 -23.99 -14.50
N SER A 2 -23.84 -23.61 -13.82
CA SER A 2 -22.46 -24.01 -14.11
C SER A 2 -22.18 -25.41 -13.55
N VAL A 3 -21.55 -26.27 -14.35
CA VAL A 3 -21.18 -27.67 -14.05
C VAL A 3 -20.43 -27.85 -12.72
N LYS A 4 -19.83 -26.81 -12.17
CA LYS A 4 -19.14 -26.81 -10.87
C LYS A 4 -20.06 -26.93 -9.64
N LYS A 5 -21.36 -26.70 -9.76
CA LYS A 5 -22.31 -26.83 -8.63
C LYS A 5 -22.87 -28.25 -8.45
N ILE A 6 -22.70 -29.11 -9.45
CA ILE A 6 -23.26 -30.49 -9.41
C ILE A 6 -22.29 -31.43 -8.65
N ILE A 7 -20.99 -31.17 -8.67
CA ILE A 7 -19.99 -32.05 -8.02
C ILE A 7 -20.04 -31.96 -6.48
N TYR A 8 -20.44 -30.81 -5.91
CA TYR A 8 -20.55 -30.68 -4.45
C TYR A 8 -21.80 -31.34 -3.84
N LEU A 9 -22.81 -31.61 -4.63
CA LEU A 9 -24.07 -32.23 -4.12
C LEU A 9 -23.97 -33.76 -4.03
N VAL A 10 -23.08 -34.39 -4.75
CA VAL A 10 -22.91 -35.85 -4.77
C VAL A 10 -22.03 -36.34 -3.61
N CYS A 11 -21.08 -35.53 -3.12
CA CYS A 11 -20.25 -35.91 -1.96
C CYS A 11 -20.95 -35.75 -0.60
N ALA A 12 -22.03 -34.98 -0.51
CA ALA A 12 -22.76 -34.78 0.75
C ALA A 12 -23.80 -35.90 1.04
N ALA A 13 -24.16 -36.72 0.04
CA ALA A 13 -25.18 -37.77 0.18
C ALA A 13 -24.61 -39.13 0.66
N GLN A 14 -23.31 -39.30 0.74
CA GLN A 14 -22.68 -40.58 1.15
C GLN A 14 -22.29 -40.66 2.63
N LEU A 15 -22.54 -39.62 3.43
CA LEU A 15 -22.15 -39.61 4.86
C LEU A 15 -23.32 -39.85 5.86
N LEU A 16 -24.51 -40.24 5.39
CA LEU A 16 -25.69 -40.38 6.27
C LEU A 16 -26.21 -41.81 6.46
N PHE A 17 -25.44 -42.85 6.07
CA PHE A 17 -25.87 -44.24 6.33
C PHE A 17 -24.75 -45.08 6.95
N ALA A 18 -24.40 -44.82 8.19
CA ALA A 18 -23.68 -45.80 9.03
C ALA A 18 -23.87 -45.43 10.52
N CYS A 19 -25.07 -45.66 11.02
CA CYS A 19 -25.27 -45.78 12.47
C CYS A 19 -26.16 -47.01 12.71
N GLY A 20 -25.53 -48.04 13.33
CA GLY A 20 -26.28 -49.14 13.91
C GLY A 20 -25.63 -50.51 13.75
N LYS A 21 -24.71 -50.83 14.70
CA LYS A 21 -24.72 -52.10 15.48
C LYS A 21 -23.46 -52.13 16.33
N GLU A 22 -23.68 -52.19 17.64
CA GLU A 22 -22.68 -52.59 18.62
C GLU A 22 -22.27 -54.03 18.34
N GLU A 23 -21.01 -54.23 18.05
CA GLU A 23 -20.31 -55.51 18.24
C GLU A 23 -19.00 -55.23 18.99
N VAL A 24 -18.94 -55.90 20.14
CA VAL A 24 -17.75 -55.97 21.00
C VAL A 24 -16.55 -56.40 20.16
N ARG A 25 -15.62 -55.48 19.90
CA ARG A 25 -14.32 -55.79 19.28
C ARG A 25 -13.22 -55.79 20.33
N GLN A 26 -12.66 -56.99 20.50
CA GLN A 26 -11.37 -57.18 21.14
C GLN A 26 -10.32 -56.24 20.58
N GLU A 27 -9.61 -55.54 21.44
CA GLU A 27 -8.43 -54.75 21.09
C GLU A 27 -7.36 -55.66 20.43
N GLN A 28 -7.31 -55.72 19.14
CA GLN A 28 -6.12 -56.09 18.42
C GLN A 28 -5.21 -54.86 18.38
N VAL A 29 -4.15 -54.90 19.20
CA VAL A 29 -3.00 -54.01 19.11
C VAL A 29 -2.40 -54.16 17.67
N CYS A 30 -2.78 -53.29 16.77
CA CYS A 30 -2.08 -53.16 15.51
C CYS A 30 -0.66 -52.68 15.79
N LYS A 31 0.29 -53.61 15.76
CA LYS A 31 1.70 -53.25 15.65
C LYS A 31 1.82 -52.42 14.37
N GLU A 32 2.03 -51.09 14.51
CA GLU A 32 2.42 -50.25 13.39
C GLU A 32 3.67 -50.87 12.74
N THR A 33 3.50 -51.37 11.56
CA THR A 33 4.63 -51.73 10.73
C THR A 33 5.35 -50.43 10.39
N PRO A 34 6.63 -50.26 10.74
CA PRO A 34 7.36 -49.04 10.39
C PRO A 34 7.25 -48.83 8.91
N ALA A 35 6.87 -47.62 8.50
CA ALA A 35 6.84 -47.23 7.09
C ALA A 35 8.15 -47.65 6.44
N PRO A 36 8.13 -48.24 5.21
CA PRO A 36 9.35 -48.62 4.52
C PRO A 36 10.25 -47.37 4.47
N ALA A 37 11.46 -47.52 5.02
CA ALA A 37 12.45 -46.44 4.91
C ALA A 37 12.60 -46.10 3.43
N GLU A 38 12.42 -44.82 3.10
CA GLU A 38 12.69 -44.34 1.73
C GLU A 38 14.06 -44.86 1.30
N PRO A 39 14.15 -45.42 0.09
CA PRO A 39 15.42 -45.98 -0.37
C PRO A 39 16.48 -44.86 -0.30
N LYS A 40 17.46 -45.03 0.59
CA LYS A 40 18.64 -44.16 0.62
C LYS A 40 19.30 -44.32 -0.77
N VAL A 41 19.10 -43.32 -1.62
CA VAL A 41 19.83 -43.23 -2.88
C VAL A 41 21.29 -43.05 -2.48
N GLU A 42 22.09 -44.11 -2.55
CA GLU A 42 23.54 -44.03 -2.34
C GLU A 42 24.10 -43.08 -3.40
N ARG A 43 24.59 -41.94 -2.95
CA ARG A 43 25.24 -40.97 -3.82
C ARG A 43 26.67 -41.44 -4.04
N PRO A 44 27.11 -41.54 -5.29
CA PRO A 44 28.53 -41.75 -5.55
C PRO A 44 29.35 -40.64 -4.88
N SER A 45 30.37 -41.01 -4.11
CA SER A 45 31.24 -40.07 -3.38
C SER A 45 31.97 -39.07 -4.28
N ASP A 46 32.18 -39.44 -5.55
CA ASP A 46 32.80 -38.63 -6.60
C ASP A 46 31.83 -37.63 -7.25
N TYR A 47 30.52 -37.77 -6.98
CA TYR A 47 29.49 -36.96 -7.60
C TYR A 47 29.58 -35.47 -7.20
N ILE A 48 30.04 -35.17 -6.00
CA ILE A 48 30.17 -33.78 -5.51
C ILE A 48 31.52 -33.19 -5.96
N LEU A 49 32.58 -33.99 -6.10
CA LEU A 49 33.91 -33.49 -6.44
C LEU A 49 34.08 -33.07 -7.90
N GLY A 50 33.30 -33.58 -8.81
CA GLY A 50 33.33 -33.22 -10.24
C GLY A 50 32.19 -32.31 -10.68
N SER A 51 31.30 -31.91 -9.78
CA SER A 51 30.04 -31.27 -10.09
C SER A 51 30.05 -29.76 -9.87
N ARG A 52 29.19 -29.12 -10.59
CA ARG A 52 28.89 -27.69 -10.46
C ARG A 52 27.95 -27.46 -9.27
N LEU A 53 28.35 -26.70 -8.27
CA LEU A 53 27.43 -26.19 -7.26
C LEU A 53 26.56 -25.11 -7.88
N VAL A 54 25.24 -25.29 -7.78
CA VAL A 54 24.23 -24.30 -8.18
C VAL A 54 23.54 -23.83 -6.92
N VAL A 55 23.41 -22.53 -6.77
CA VAL A 55 22.81 -21.90 -5.61
C VAL A 55 21.63 -21.05 -6.06
N GLU A 56 20.49 -21.23 -5.42
CA GLU A 56 19.28 -20.50 -5.70
C GLU A 56 18.65 -20.01 -4.39
N TRP A 57 17.88 -18.91 -4.45
CA TRP A 57 17.04 -18.52 -3.33
C TRP A 57 15.96 -19.58 -3.05
N ASN A 58 15.79 -19.91 -1.78
CA ASN A 58 14.69 -20.76 -1.35
C ASN A 58 13.37 -20.02 -1.54
N LYS A 59 12.60 -20.36 -2.57
CA LYS A 59 11.31 -19.74 -2.91
C LYS A 59 10.24 -19.93 -1.83
N ASN A 60 10.42 -20.90 -0.93
CA ASN A 60 9.48 -21.16 0.16
C ASN A 60 9.73 -20.27 1.40
N VAL A 61 10.79 -19.49 1.38
CA VAL A 61 11.15 -18.59 2.49
C VAL A 61 11.17 -17.15 1.99
N ASP A 62 10.46 -16.25 2.68
CA ASP A 62 10.57 -14.83 2.41
C ASP A 62 11.90 -14.29 2.96
N TYR A 63 12.98 -14.56 2.22
CA TYR A 63 14.34 -14.19 2.60
C TYR A 63 14.52 -12.67 2.68
N LEU A 64 13.84 -11.91 1.81
CA LEU A 64 13.94 -10.44 1.82
C LEU A 64 13.33 -9.80 3.08
N ALA A 65 12.36 -10.45 3.71
CA ALA A 65 11.79 -9.96 4.96
C ALA A 65 12.73 -10.23 6.17
N LYS A 66 13.53 -11.28 6.12
CA LYS A 66 14.31 -11.80 7.25
C LYS A 66 15.80 -11.49 7.17
N LEU A 67 16.40 -11.58 5.98
CA LEU A 67 17.82 -11.37 5.75
C LEU A 67 18.16 -9.88 5.86
N ASP A 68 19.14 -9.54 6.71
CA ASP A 68 19.63 -8.16 6.84
C ASP A 68 20.68 -7.89 5.76
N LEU A 69 20.32 -7.03 4.81
CA LEU A 69 21.17 -6.57 3.72
C LEU A 69 21.55 -5.09 3.84
N ASP A 70 21.21 -4.45 4.96
CA ASP A 70 21.40 -3.01 5.15
C ASP A 70 22.85 -2.59 4.97
N GLU A 71 23.81 -3.34 5.56
CA GLU A 71 25.24 -3.04 5.40
C GLU A 71 25.64 -3.09 3.92
N ALA A 72 25.24 -4.14 3.22
CA ALA A 72 25.59 -4.33 1.83
C ALA A 72 25.06 -3.18 0.95
N ILE A 73 23.80 -2.81 1.17
CA ILE A 73 23.14 -1.72 0.43
C ILE A 73 23.77 -0.37 0.76
N ALA A 74 24.08 -0.09 2.03
CA ALA A 74 24.57 1.20 2.48
C ALA A 74 26.02 1.44 2.10
N THR A 75 26.87 0.42 2.19
CA THR A 75 28.32 0.57 2.12
C THR A 75 28.95 -0.09 0.89
N GLY A 76 28.19 -0.87 0.14
CA GLY A 76 28.73 -1.73 -0.92
C GLY A 76 29.53 -2.93 -0.38
N SER A 77 29.56 -3.13 0.94
CA SER A 77 30.30 -4.19 1.61
C SER A 77 29.36 -5.30 2.08
N ALA A 78 29.72 -6.53 1.79
CA ALA A 78 28.94 -7.71 2.22
C ALA A 78 29.62 -8.46 3.36
N LYS A 79 30.36 -7.78 4.24
CA LYS A 79 31.16 -8.43 5.30
C LYS A 79 30.31 -9.12 6.35
N SER A 80 29.11 -8.63 6.63
CA SER A 80 28.17 -9.26 7.55
C SER A 80 27.52 -10.53 6.98
N LEU A 81 27.66 -10.79 5.70
CA LEU A 81 27.12 -11.98 5.07
C LEU A 81 28.15 -13.14 5.17
N SER A 82 27.70 -14.25 5.72
CA SER A 82 28.47 -15.48 5.80
C SER A 82 27.62 -16.65 5.35
N TRP A 83 28.21 -17.84 5.25
CA TRP A 83 27.47 -19.04 4.95
C TRP A 83 26.36 -19.31 5.98
N GLU A 84 26.65 -19.16 7.26
CA GLU A 84 25.70 -19.39 8.35
C GLU A 84 24.51 -18.44 8.27
N VAL A 85 24.74 -17.19 7.84
CA VAL A 85 23.70 -16.18 7.65
C VAL A 85 22.83 -16.48 6.43
N LEU A 86 23.43 -16.92 5.33
CA LEU A 86 22.74 -17.14 4.06
C LEU A 86 22.08 -18.52 3.95
N ARG A 87 22.66 -19.55 4.61
CA ARG A 87 22.22 -20.94 4.54
C ARG A 87 20.71 -21.16 4.68
N PRO A 88 20.00 -20.54 5.63
CA PRO A 88 18.56 -20.76 5.81
C PRO A 88 17.70 -20.31 4.62
N TYR A 89 18.26 -19.47 3.76
CA TYR A 89 17.57 -18.84 2.63
C TYR A 89 17.96 -19.40 1.27
N LEU A 90 18.83 -20.39 1.24
CA LEU A 90 19.39 -20.93 0.01
C LEU A 90 19.03 -22.40 -0.20
N HIS A 91 18.80 -22.76 -1.46
CA HIS A 91 18.86 -24.13 -1.93
C HIS A 91 20.16 -24.35 -2.68
N LEU A 92 20.85 -25.43 -2.36
CA LEU A 92 22.08 -25.83 -3.03
C LEU A 92 21.88 -27.17 -3.71
N TYR A 93 22.30 -27.22 -4.95
CA TYR A 93 22.28 -28.40 -5.79
C TYR A 93 23.67 -28.67 -6.30
N SER A 94 23.96 -29.95 -6.50
CA SER A 94 25.10 -30.41 -7.29
C SER A 94 24.62 -30.78 -8.69
N SER A 95 25.13 -30.09 -9.72
CA SER A 95 24.79 -30.36 -11.12
C SER A 95 25.96 -31.08 -11.80
N HIS A 96 25.73 -32.29 -12.26
CA HIS A 96 26.72 -33.10 -12.96
C HIS A 96 26.73 -32.83 -14.47
N GLN A 97 27.85 -33.16 -15.15
CA GLN A 97 27.99 -32.92 -16.59
C GLN A 97 27.00 -33.74 -17.44
N ASP A 98 26.51 -34.86 -16.92
CA ASP A 98 25.49 -35.70 -17.56
C ASP A 98 24.05 -35.17 -17.38
N GLY A 99 23.91 -33.99 -16.78
CA GLY A 99 22.61 -33.31 -16.55
C GLY A 99 21.86 -33.75 -15.30
N ARG A 100 22.39 -34.69 -14.52
CA ARG A 100 21.78 -35.06 -13.23
C ARG A 100 21.98 -33.94 -12.20
N VAL A 101 20.98 -33.72 -11.37
CA VAL A 101 20.99 -32.70 -10.31
C VAL A 101 20.60 -33.36 -9.00
N TYR A 102 21.41 -33.13 -7.97
CA TYR A 102 21.16 -33.61 -6.60
C TYR A 102 21.09 -32.47 -5.64
N GLN A 103 20.05 -32.46 -4.82
CA GLN A 103 19.97 -31.56 -3.69
C GLN A 103 20.95 -32.00 -2.60
N LEU A 104 21.74 -31.09 -2.07
CA LEU A 104 22.66 -31.37 -0.98
C LEU A 104 21.93 -31.69 0.30
N THR A 105 22.41 -32.66 1.06
CA THR A 105 21.87 -32.97 2.42
C THR A 105 22.33 -31.97 3.44
N ASN A 106 21.70 -32.01 4.63
CA ASN A 106 22.15 -31.19 5.75
C ASN A 106 23.60 -31.48 6.17
N GLU A 107 24.07 -32.70 6.01
CA GLU A 107 25.45 -33.10 6.28
C GLU A 107 26.39 -32.44 5.28
N ASP A 108 26.07 -32.51 3.99
CA ASP A 108 26.84 -31.84 2.92
C ASP A 108 26.93 -30.34 3.16
N LEU A 109 25.82 -29.71 3.61
CA LEU A 109 25.75 -28.27 3.87
C LEU A 109 26.68 -27.81 5.00
N ASN A 110 27.07 -28.69 5.93
CA ASN A 110 28.04 -28.36 6.98
C ASN A 110 29.47 -28.22 6.48
N ASP A 111 29.77 -28.84 5.35
CA ASP A 111 31.10 -28.80 4.70
C ASP A 111 31.23 -27.66 3.68
N ILE A 112 30.20 -26.81 3.56
CA ILE A 112 30.19 -25.67 2.64
C ILE A 112 30.71 -24.42 3.35
N SER A 113 31.50 -23.66 2.63
CA SER A 113 31.88 -22.29 2.98
C SER A 113 31.72 -21.38 1.77
N LEU A 114 31.55 -20.08 2.05
CA LEU A 114 31.50 -19.07 1.00
C LEU A 114 32.74 -18.19 1.07
N SER A 115 33.27 -17.84 -0.09
CA SER A 115 34.39 -16.91 -0.22
C SER A 115 34.09 -15.86 -1.27
N SER A 116 34.86 -14.76 -1.23
CA SER A 116 34.73 -13.65 -2.21
C SER A 116 33.31 -13.08 -2.28
N ILE A 117 32.60 -12.99 -1.14
CA ILE A 117 31.27 -12.42 -1.07
C ILE A 117 31.36 -10.93 -1.42
N LYS A 118 30.61 -10.50 -2.43
CA LYS A 118 30.56 -9.12 -2.90
C LYS A 118 29.12 -8.70 -3.15
N TYR A 119 28.84 -7.44 -2.88
CA TYR A 119 27.61 -6.79 -3.28
C TYR A 119 27.90 -5.85 -4.44
N SER A 120 27.02 -5.82 -5.41
CA SER A 120 26.98 -4.85 -6.50
C SER A 120 25.57 -4.35 -6.71
N SER A 121 25.47 -3.05 -6.95
CA SER A 121 24.18 -2.38 -7.21
C SER A 121 24.13 -1.96 -8.67
N SER A 122 23.00 -2.24 -9.32
CA SER A 122 22.66 -1.64 -10.60
C SER A 122 21.58 -0.60 -10.37
N GLU A 123 21.79 0.61 -10.90
CA GLU A 123 20.79 1.70 -10.79
C GLU A 123 19.46 1.37 -11.47
N TYR A 124 19.48 0.43 -12.43
CA TYR A 124 18.34 0.22 -13.35
C TYR A 124 17.66 -1.14 -13.26
N THR A 125 18.28 -2.15 -12.61
CA THR A 125 17.71 -3.48 -12.68
C THR A 125 17.57 -4.18 -11.34
N LYS A 126 18.66 -4.76 -10.85
CA LYS A 126 18.67 -5.59 -9.63
C LYS A 126 19.98 -5.43 -8.91
N ASP A 127 19.90 -5.55 -7.60
CA ASP A 127 21.06 -5.70 -6.77
C ASP A 127 21.49 -7.16 -6.74
N GLU A 128 22.78 -7.39 -6.59
CA GLU A 128 23.35 -8.70 -6.69
C GLU A 128 24.33 -8.98 -5.56
N ILE A 129 24.23 -10.17 -4.98
CA ILE A 129 25.22 -10.74 -4.10
C ILE A 129 25.93 -11.84 -4.89
N THR A 130 27.24 -11.72 -5.01
CA THR A 130 28.06 -12.71 -5.70
C THR A 130 29.05 -13.34 -4.73
N PHE A 131 29.28 -14.64 -4.87
CA PHE A 131 30.23 -15.40 -4.04
C PHE A 131 30.75 -16.63 -4.77
N VAL A 132 31.78 -17.24 -4.21
CA VAL A 132 32.26 -18.56 -4.60
C VAL A 132 31.90 -19.55 -3.50
N ALA A 133 31.19 -20.62 -3.84
CA ALA A 133 30.90 -21.69 -2.90
C ALA A 133 32.05 -22.72 -2.92
N ASN A 134 32.50 -23.12 -1.72
CA ASN A 134 33.52 -24.14 -1.54
C ASN A 134 32.90 -25.32 -0.79
N TYR A 135 33.17 -26.52 -1.28
CA TYR A 135 32.78 -27.77 -0.65
C TYR A 135 34.01 -28.63 -0.43
N LYS A 136 34.30 -29.01 0.82
CA LYS A 136 35.48 -29.80 1.21
C LYS A 136 36.78 -29.31 0.56
N GLY A 137 36.94 -27.99 0.49
CA GLY A 137 38.13 -27.37 -0.09
C GLY A 137 38.14 -27.25 -1.63
N VAL A 138 37.11 -27.75 -2.30
CA VAL A 138 36.95 -27.59 -3.75
C VAL A 138 36.05 -26.39 -4.03
N SER A 139 36.56 -25.39 -4.73
CA SER A 139 35.82 -24.17 -5.09
C SER A 139 34.96 -24.42 -6.33
N SER A 140 33.75 -23.83 -6.34
CA SER A 140 32.93 -23.79 -7.54
C SER A 140 33.66 -23.03 -8.66
N GLN A 141 33.70 -23.59 -9.85
CA GLN A 141 34.34 -22.95 -11.01
C GLN A 141 33.59 -21.68 -11.47
N VAL A 142 32.31 -21.57 -11.10
CA VAL A 142 31.45 -20.46 -11.48
C VAL A 142 31.06 -19.65 -10.24
N LYS A 143 31.30 -18.37 -10.35
CA LYS A 143 30.82 -17.41 -9.35
C LYS A 143 29.29 -17.47 -9.27
N GLN A 144 28.78 -17.72 -8.10
CA GLN A 144 27.34 -17.75 -7.86
C GLN A 144 26.80 -16.32 -7.76
N MET A 145 25.59 -16.11 -8.23
CA MET A 145 24.95 -14.80 -8.27
C MET A 145 23.52 -14.91 -7.74
N LEU A 146 23.21 -14.11 -6.74
CA LEU A 146 21.86 -13.99 -6.18
C LEU A 146 21.37 -12.58 -6.41
N SER A 147 20.29 -12.44 -7.16
CA SER A 147 19.69 -11.15 -7.50
C SER A 147 18.50 -10.84 -6.58
N PHE A 148 18.32 -9.58 -6.24
CA PHE A 148 17.15 -9.08 -5.51
C PHE A 148 16.84 -7.64 -5.91
N SER A 149 15.66 -7.14 -5.51
CA SER A 149 15.24 -5.77 -5.75
C SER A 149 15.27 -4.97 -4.44
N LYS A 150 15.93 -3.79 -4.45
CA LYS A 150 15.83 -2.83 -3.34
C LYS A 150 14.39 -2.43 -3.06
N GLN A 151 13.59 -2.28 -4.12
CA GLN A 151 12.17 -2.01 -4.02
C GLN A 151 11.47 -3.06 -3.15
N ASP A 152 11.68 -4.35 -3.43
CA ASP A 152 11.08 -5.44 -2.68
C ASP A 152 11.65 -5.54 -1.27
N TYR A 153 12.96 -5.36 -1.10
CA TYR A 153 13.63 -5.37 0.19
C TYR A 153 13.06 -4.32 1.15
N PHE A 154 12.97 -3.06 0.71
CA PHE A 154 12.45 -1.98 1.57
C PHE A 154 10.93 -2.03 1.72
N SER A 155 10.18 -2.51 0.72
CA SER A 155 8.74 -2.73 0.86
C SER A 155 8.38 -3.78 1.92
N LYS A 156 9.31 -4.66 2.30
CA LYS A 156 9.12 -5.59 3.43
C LYS A 156 9.33 -4.93 4.80
N ARG A 157 10.08 -3.82 4.88
CA ARG A 157 10.48 -3.13 6.11
C ARG A 157 9.76 -1.83 6.37
N ILE A 158 9.41 -1.14 5.31
CA ILE A 158 8.69 0.13 5.34
C ILE A 158 7.27 -0.14 4.83
N LYS A 159 6.31 -0.09 5.72
CA LYS A 159 4.91 -0.39 5.40
C LYS A 159 4.07 0.89 5.43
N PRO A 160 2.99 0.99 4.62
CA PRO A 160 2.00 2.02 4.81
C PRO A 160 1.44 1.97 6.25
N ASN A 161 1.34 3.14 6.89
CA ASN A 161 0.71 3.26 8.20
C ASN A 161 -0.80 3.41 8.04
N SER A 162 -1.50 2.28 7.92
CA SER A 162 -2.95 2.24 7.67
C SER A 162 -3.76 2.99 8.74
N GLU A 163 -3.30 2.95 10.02
CA GLU A 163 -3.99 3.64 11.12
C GLU A 163 -3.96 5.15 10.96
N PHE A 164 -2.86 5.67 10.45
CA PHE A 164 -2.74 7.10 10.17
C PHE A 164 -3.44 7.46 8.85
N ILE A 165 -3.22 6.69 7.78
CA ILE A 165 -3.74 6.94 6.43
C ILE A 165 -5.26 7.02 6.42
N LYS A 166 -5.96 6.11 7.11
CA LYS A 166 -7.43 6.10 7.20
C LYS A 166 -8.04 7.34 7.87
N THR A 167 -7.23 8.15 8.56
CA THR A 167 -7.69 9.40 9.17
C THR A 167 -7.57 10.59 8.23
N LYS A 168 -6.86 10.46 7.11
CA LYS A 168 -6.50 11.53 6.19
C LYS A 168 -7.25 11.44 4.86
N PHE A 169 -7.57 12.58 4.27
CA PHE A 169 -8.03 12.64 2.88
C PHE A 169 -6.82 12.67 1.95
N VAL A 170 -6.87 11.90 0.87
CA VAL A 170 -5.78 11.80 -0.10
C VAL A 170 -5.39 13.16 -0.69
N ALA A 171 -6.38 14.01 -0.96
CA ALA A 171 -6.16 15.35 -1.53
C ALA A 171 -5.29 16.24 -0.63
N GLY A 172 -5.51 16.21 0.69
CA GLY A 172 -4.72 16.97 1.65
C GLY A 172 -3.28 16.51 1.73
N VAL A 173 -3.07 15.17 1.76
CA VAL A 173 -1.74 14.57 1.80
C VAL A 173 -0.99 14.79 0.48
N TYR A 174 -1.65 14.61 -0.66
CA TYR A 174 -1.05 14.83 -1.98
C TYR A 174 -0.51 16.25 -2.15
N ARG A 175 -1.25 17.23 -1.67
CA ARG A 175 -0.83 18.62 -1.82
C ARG A 175 0.46 18.95 -1.10
N ASP A 176 0.57 18.55 0.16
CA ASP A 176 1.73 18.82 0.98
C ASP A 176 2.14 17.56 1.75
N LEU A 177 3.15 16.87 1.24
CA LEU A 177 3.70 15.66 1.86
C LEU A 177 4.58 15.99 3.07
N SER A 178 5.11 17.22 3.17
CA SER A 178 6.11 17.61 4.16
C SER A 178 5.67 17.37 5.61
N PRO A 179 4.44 17.75 6.03
CA PRO A 179 3.99 17.51 7.41
C PRO A 179 3.74 16.03 7.74
N TRP A 180 3.55 15.20 6.71
CA TRP A 180 3.04 13.84 6.87
C TRP A 180 4.08 12.75 6.62
N GLY A 181 5.19 13.07 5.93
CA GLY A 181 6.12 12.13 5.32
C GLY A 181 6.44 10.91 6.18
N GLY A 182 6.96 11.11 7.39
CA GLY A 182 7.29 10.01 8.30
C GLY A 182 6.06 9.26 8.85
N ASN A 183 4.93 9.96 9.03
CA ASN A 183 3.73 9.37 9.60
C ASN A 183 2.94 8.49 8.61
N LEU A 184 3.18 8.66 7.31
CA LEU A 184 2.57 7.82 6.27
C LEU A 184 3.07 6.39 6.30
N PHE A 185 4.16 6.13 7.02
CA PHE A 185 4.80 4.82 7.05
C PHE A 185 5.01 4.32 8.47
N SER A 186 4.96 3.00 8.61
CA SER A 186 5.33 2.26 9.81
C SER A 186 6.63 1.50 9.53
N TYR A 187 7.66 1.74 10.33
CA TYR A 187 8.99 1.15 10.18
C TYR A 187 9.78 1.24 11.49
N ASP A 188 10.89 0.52 11.57
CA ASP A 188 11.84 0.61 12.67
C ASP A 188 12.59 1.96 12.58
N GLN A 189 12.21 2.90 13.47
CA GLN A 189 12.73 4.26 13.46
C GLN A 189 14.19 4.36 13.94
N ASP A 190 14.69 3.35 14.65
CA ASP A 190 16.10 3.29 15.07
C ASP A 190 17.00 2.93 13.89
N LYS A 191 16.50 2.09 12.97
CA LYS A 191 17.24 1.67 11.78
C LYS A 191 17.07 2.61 10.61
N TYR A 192 15.86 3.12 10.39
CA TYR A 192 15.49 3.82 9.17
C TYR A 192 14.94 5.22 9.43
N GLY A 193 15.04 6.05 8.41
CA GLY A 193 14.27 7.26 8.19
C GLY A 193 13.60 7.18 6.81
N VAL A 194 12.50 7.88 6.63
CA VAL A 194 11.80 7.96 5.34
C VAL A 194 11.72 9.42 4.91
N LEU A 195 12.33 9.74 3.79
CA LEU A 195 12.29 11.06 3.18
C LEU A 195 11.40 11.02 1.93
N VAL A 196 10.19 11.52 2.07
CA VAL A 196 9.22 11.57 0.96
C VAL A 196 9.56 12.72 0.04
N THR A 197 9.50 12.48 -1.27
CA THR A 197 9.76 13.50 -2.29
C THR A 197 8.46 13.93 -2.98
N ASN A 198 8.39 15.18 -3.38
CA ASN A 198 7.26 15.67 -4.18
C ASN A 198 7.36 15.27 -5.67
N GLU A 199 8.52 14.78 -6.09
CA GLU A 199 8.77 14.34 -7.45
C GLU A 199 8.12 12.99 -7.73
N GLY A 200 7.44 12.89 -8.86
CA GLY A 200 6.83 11.63 -9.32
C GLY A 200 5.67 11.13 -8.47
N LYS A 201 5.08 11.99 -7.61
CA LYS A 201 3.84 11.68 -6.93
C LYS A 201 2.66 11.78 -7.87
N SER A 202 1.69 10.90 -7.70
CA SER A 202 0.41 10.93 -8.41
C SER A 202 -0.72 10.54 -7.50
N VAL A 203 -1.91 11.01 -7.79
CA VAL A 203 -3.11 10.75 -6.97
C VAL A 203 -4.24 10.24 -7.84
N SER A 204 -4.97 9.26 -7.31
CA SER A 204 -6.26 8.83 -7.85
C SER A 204 -7.34 9.21 -6.84
N HIS A 205 -8.01 10.35 -7.07
CA HIS A 205 -9.05 10.82 -6.18
C HIS A 205 -10.29 9.92 -6.16
N SER A 206 -10.58 9.22 -7.27
CA SER A 206 -11.72 8.29 -7.37
C SER A 206 -11.51 7.00 -6.59
N ARG A 207 -10.23 6.64 -6.33
CA ARG A 207 -9.86 5.44 -5.57
C ARG A 207 -9.32 5.77 -4.18
N ASP A 208 -9.15 7.06 -3.86
CA ASP A 208 -8.48 7.51 -2.65
C ASP A 208 -7.08 6.89 -2.50
N GLU A 209 -6.31 6.86 -3.61
CA GLU A 209 -4.97 6.28 -3.70
C GLU A 209 -3.92 7.35 -3.98
N LEU A 210 -2.73 7.18 -3.38
CA LEU A 210 -1.57 8.03 -3.57
C LEU A 210 -0.34 7.19 -3.92
N SER A 211 0.23 7.42 -5.09
CA SER A 211 1.54 6.89 -5.44
C SER A 211 2.60 7.95 -5.18
N LEU A 212 3.68 7.57 -4.52
CA LEU A 212 4.77 8.47 -4.20
C LEU A 212 6.11 7.73 -4.22
N LYS A 213 7.19 8.51 -4.22
CA LYS A 213 8.55 8.02 -4.08
C LYS A 213 9.16 8.53 -2.78
N ALA A 214 9.95 7.70 -2.14
CA ALA A 214 10.68 8.06 -0.94
C ALA A 214 12.12 7.52 -1.00
N LYS A 215 13.04 8.26 -0.42
CA LYS A 215 14.39 7.77 -0.11
C LYS A 215 14.36 7.18 1.30
N ILE A 216 15.01 6.06 1.47
CA ILE A 216 15.18 5.45 2.78
C ILE A 216 16.54 5.87 3.32
N ILE A 217 16.57 6.40 4.53
CA ILE A 217 17.76 6.81 5.23
C ILE A 217 18.17 5.68 6.17
N MET A 218 19.33 5.10 5.96
CA MET A 218 19.86 4.03 6.81
C MET A 218 20.69 4.62 7.95
N ARG A 219 20.06 4.79 9.12
CA ARG A 219 20.62 5.55 10.26
C ARG A 219 21.89 4.92 10.83
N LYS A 220 21.90 3.60 10.98
CA LYS A 220 23.04 2.83 11.52
C LYS A 220 24.33 2.99 10.70
N TYR A 221 24.19 3.36 9.43
CA TYR A 221 25.31 3.47 8.49
C TYR A 221 25.63 4.93 8.11
N GLY A 222 25.49 5.85 9.06
CA GLY A 222 25.83 7.26 8.85
C GLY A 222 24.78 8.05 8.06
N ASN A 223 23.51 7.66 8.15
CA ASN A 223 22.39 8.26 7.42
C ASN A 223 22.55 8.19 5.90
N VAL A 224 23.04 7.07 5.39
CA VAL A 224 23.14 6.84 3.94
C VAL A 224 21.74 6.81 3.33
N GLU A 225 21.52 7.60 2.29
CA GLU A 225 20.28 7.62 1.53
C GLU A 225 20.30 6.58 0.40
N THR A 226 19.19 5.90 0.21
CA THR A 226 18.99 5.01 -0.94
C THR A 226 18.61 5.78 -2.20
N SER A 227 18.60 5.09 -3.35
CA SER A 227 17.79 5.50 -4.49
C SER A 227 16.30 5.56 -4.13
N GLN A 228 15.50 6.22 -4.95
CA GLN A 228 14.06 6.35 -4.71
C GLN A 228 13.35 4.98 -4.76
N ILE A 229 12.55 4.72 -3.74
CA ILE A 229 11.67 3.56 -3.61
C ILE A 229 10.22 4.02 -3.83
N SER A 230 9.46 3.29 -4.65
CA SER A 230 8.07 3.62 -4.96
C SER A 230 7.12 2.98 -3.96
N PHE A 231 6.11 3.73 -3.55
CA PHE A 231 5.05 3.26 -2.66
C PHE A 231 3.69 3.63 -3.20
N ASN A 232 2.75 2.70 -3.09
CA ASN A 232 1.34 2.94 -3.33
C ASN A 232 0.62 2.89 -1.98
N LEU A 233 -0.03 3.99 -1.63
CA LEU A 233 -0.79 4.16 -0.41
C LEU A 233 -2.26 4.16 -0.75
N ASP A 234 -3.04 3.37 -0.06
CA ASP A 234 -4.49 3.25 -0.21
C ASP A 234 -5.18 3.32 1.16
N GLY A 235 -6.50 3.22 1.17
CA GLY A 235 -7.27 3.24 2.40
C GLY A 235 -7.37 4.61 3.06
N PHE A 236 -7.16 5.69 2.31
CA PHE A 236 -7.45 7.05 2.78
C PHE A 236 -8.92 7.22 3.10
N LYS A 237 -9.21 8.23 3.93
CA LYS A 237 -10.57 8.59 4.28
C LYS A 237 -11.34 9.00 3.02
N PRO A 238 -12.44 8.32 2.68
CA PRO A 238 -13.17 8.60 1.45
C PRO A 238 -13.91 9.93 1.55
N LEU A 239 -13.97 10.69 0.45
CA LEU A 239 -14.73 11.94 0.37
C LEU A 239 -16.23 11.73 0.65
N SER A 240 -16.76 10.55 0.40
CA SER A 240 -18.12 10.15 0.77
C SER A 240 -18.41 10.28 2.28
N SER A 241 -17.37 10.26 3.12
CA SER A 241 -17.48 10.51 4.57
C SER A 241 -17.94 11.93 4.93
N LEU A 242 -17.90 12.86 3.96
CA LEU A 242 -18.44 14.21 4.08
C LEU A 242 -19.96 14.28 3.87
N LYS A 243 -20.60 13.19 3.41
CA LYS A 243 -22.04 13.14 3.20
C LYS A 243 -22.79 13.53 4.47
N GLY A 244 -23.66 14.56 4.38
CA GLY A 244 -24.40 15.09 5.50
C GLY A 244 -23.59 15.90 6.53
N LYS A 245 -22.27 16.03 6.33
CA LYS A 245 -21.39 16.81 7.21
C LYS A 245 -20.95 18.13 6.58
N LEU A 246 -20.92 18.25 5.26
CA LEU A 246 -20.57 19.48 4.57
C LEU A 246 -21.78 20.43 4.65
N VAL A 247 -21.54 21.66 5.10
CA VAL A 247 -22.54 22.72 5.19
C VAL A 247 -22.07 23.94 4.42
N ALA A 248 -23.02 24.71 3.88
CA ALA A 248 -22.74 26.00 3.28
C ALA A 248 -23.72 27.04 3.81
N ILE A 249 -23.21 28.21 4.16
CA ILE A 249 -23.95 29.31 4.72
C ILE A 249 -23.81 30.52 3.81
N ALA A 250 -24.93 31.09 3.43
CA ALA A 250 -24.95 32.32 2.64
C ALA A 250 -24.49 33.52 3.46
N GLN A 251 -23.60 34.34 2.92
CA GLN A 251 -23.27 35.66 3.45
C GLN A 251 -24.30 36.68 2.98
N PRO A 252 -24.48 37.81 3.70
CA PRO A 252 -25.46 38.83 3.33
C PRO A 252 -25.35 39.34 1.88
N GLU A 253 -24.13 39.44 1.37
CA GLU A 253 -23.81 39.90 0.01
C GLU A 253 -24.41 38.99 -1.07
N LEU A 254 -24.69 37.74 -0.75
CA LEU A 254 -25.34 36.80 -1.66
C LEU A 254 -26.81 37.23 -1.90
N SER A 255 -27.48 37.73 -0.89
CA SER A 255 -28.83 38.30 -1.01
C SER A 255 -28.86 39.45 -2.02
N ASP A 256 -27.88 40.34 -1.95
CA ASP A 256 -27.79 41.49 -2.87
C ASP A 256 -27.41 41.07 -4.30
N TYR A 257 -26.62 40.01 -4.45
CA TYR A 257 -26.35 39.41 -5.75
C TYR A 257 -27.64 38.92 -6.41
N PHE A 258 -28.48 38.18 -5.69
CA PHE A 258 -29.73 37.64 -6.22
C PHE A 258 -30.86 38.68 -6.36
N LYS A 259 -30.87 39.76 -5.58
CA LYS A 259 -31.77 40.90 -5.83
C LYS A 259 -31.50 41.51 -7.20
N ARG A 260 -30.24 41.70 -7.55
CA ARG A 260 -29.84 42.21 -8.90
C ARG A 260 -30.15 41.27 -10.05
N ASN A 261 -30.29 39.98 -9.77
CA ASN A 261 -30.56 38.92 -10.76
C ASN A 261 -31.93 38.25 -10.50
N GLU A 262 -32.93 39.00 -10.06
CA GLU A 262 -34.20 38.49 -9.54
C GLU A 262 -34.90 37.49 -10.49
N ARG A 263 -34.91 37.76 -11.79
CA ARG A 263 -35.57 36.92 -12.81
C ARG A 263 -34.85 35.62 -13.05
N LEU A 264 -33.57 35.54 -12.75
CA LEU A 264 -32.68 34.39 -13.06
C LEU A 264 -32.32 33.56 -11.82
N ARG A 265 -32.68 33.99 -10.62
CA ARG A 265 -32.30 33.41 -9.34
C ARG A 265 -32.81 31.95 -9.12
N LEU A 266 -33.77 31.49 -9.91
CA LEU A 266 -34.28 30.11 -9.91
C LEU A 266 -33.90 29.32 -11.17
N ASN A 267 -33.22 29.94 -12.11
CA ASN A 267 -32.77 29.29 -13.35
C ASN A 267 -31.47 28.51 -13.11
N LEU A 268 -31.50 27.19 -13.22
CA LEU A 268 -30.35 26.31 -12.92
C LEU A 268 -29.19 26.56 -13.88
N ASP A 269 -29.44 26.79 -15.16
CA ASP A 269 -28.36 27.06 -16.14
C ASP A 269 -27.64 28.34 -15.79
N PHE A 270 -28.37 29.40 -15.44
CA PHE A 270 -27.77 30.67 -14.98
C PHE A 270 -26.98 30.47 -13.71
N LEU A 271 -27.53 29.75 -12.73
CA LEU A 271 -26.88 29.50 -11.44
C LEU A 271 -25.58 28.72 -11.61
N ASN A 272 -25.58 27.70 -12.46
CA ASN A 272 -24.39 26.90 -12.74
C ASN A 272 -23.36 27.64 -13.55
N ALA A 273 -23.76 28.34 -14.62
CA ALA A 273 -22.85 29.15 -15.44
C ALA A 273 -22.17 30.28 -14.63
N ASN A 274 -22.86 30.82 -13.62
CA ASN A 274 -22.34 31.90 -12.80
C ASN A 274 -21.89 31.46 -11.40
N PHE A 275 -21.77 30.16 -11.14
CA PHE A 275 -21.45 29.61 -9.82
C PHE A 275 -20.18 30.23 -9.24
N GLN A 276 -19.14 30.38 -10.01
CA GLN A 276 -17.86 30.99 -9.57
C GLN A 276 -18.04 32.42 -9.05
N SER A 277 -18.97 33.19 -9.64
CA SER A 277 -19.22 34.58 -9.26
C SER A 277 -19.94 34.72 -7.90
N TRP A 278 -20.90 33.84 -7.60
CA TRP A 278 -21.66 33.93 -6.35
C TRP A 278 -21.17 32.98 -5.25
N ARG A 279 -20.40 31.95 -5.59
CA ARG A 279 -19.75 31.02 -4.64
C ARG A 279 -18.89 31.76 -3.60
N LYS A 280 -18.22 32.84 -3.99
CA LYS A 280 -17.39 33.65 -3.08
C LYS A 280 -18.17 34.23 -1.89
N HIS A 281 -19.52 34.32 -1.97
CA HIS A 281 -20.41 34.74 -0.93
C HIS A 281 -20.98 33.55 -0.11
N LEU A 282 -20.45 32.36 -0.27
CA LEU A 282 -20.75 31.19 0.55
C LEU A 282 -19.61 30.92 1.52
N LYS A 283 -19.97 30.64 2.79
CA LYS A 283 -19.05 30.02 3.74
C LYS A 283 -19.32 28.53 3.79
N PHE A 284 -18.32 27.75 3.54
CA PHE A 284 -18.39 26.30 3.66
C PHE A 284 -17.83 25.85 4.99
N GLY A 285 -18.32 24.75 5.53
CA GLY A 285 -17.83 24.17 6.76
C GLY A 285 -18.21 22.71 6.95
N ILE A 286 -17.67 22.12 7.99
CA ILE A 286 -17.98 20.75 8.39
C ILE A 286 -18.76 20.77 9.69
N LYS A 287 -19.91 20.09 9.68
CA LYS A 287 -20.73 19.87 10.85
C LYS A 287 -20.01 18.96 11.84
N GLN A 288 -19.87 19.39 13.09
CA GLN A 288 -19.22 18.66 14.18
C GLN A 288 -20.21 18.11 15.22
N GLY A 289 -21.47 18.42 15.08
CA GLY A 289 -22.58 18.05 15.95
C GLY A 289 -23.84 18.76 15.47
N ASP A 290 -24.90 18.76 16.28
CA ASP A 290 -26.15 19.32 15.83
C ASP A 290 -26.14 20.87 15.74
N ARG A 291 -25.28 21.53 16.50
CA ARG A 291 -25.24 23.01 16.59
C ARG A 291 -23.86 23.60 16.27
N SER A 292 -22.81 22.80 16.04
CA SER A 292 -21.46 23.29 15.80
C SER A 292 -20.95 22.84 14.43
N TRP A 293 -20.21 23.74 13.80
CA TRP A 293 -19.53 23.46 12.53
C TRP A 293 -18.18 24.18 12.49
N SER A 294 -17.23 23.62 11.78
CA SER A 294 -15.91 24.22 11.53
C SER A 294 -15.90 24.83 10.15
N GLU A 295 -15.54 26.11 10.07
CA GLU A 295 -15.46 26.83 8.80
C GLU A 295 -14.29 26.34 7.97
N LEU A 296 -14.56 26.05 6.70
CA LEU A 296 -13.56 25.88 5.66
C LEU A 296 -13.32 27.26 5.02
N ARG A 297 -12.13 27.79 5.14
CA ARG A 297 -11.81 29.11 4.57
C ARG A 297 -11.45 29.01 3.11
N LEU A 298 -11.92 29.97 2.32
CA LEU A 298 -11.38 30.24 1.00
C LEU A 298 -10.03 30.93 1.18
N LYS A 299 -8.98 30.41 0.53
CA LYS A 299 -7.69 31.07 0.53
C LYS A 299 -7.81 32.40 -0.23
N GLN A 300 -7.37 33.50 0.36
CA GLN A 300 -7.57 34.85 -0.17
C GLN A 300 -6.96 35.05 -1.57
N GLU A 301 -5.83 34.41 -1.84
CA GLU A 301 -5.09 34.50 -3.10
C GLU A 301 -5.64 33.59 -4.20
N ASN A 302 -6.36 32.54 -3.83
CA ASN A 302 -6.98 31.63 -4.78
C ASN A 302 -8.37 31.21 -4.30
N PRO A 303 -9.44 31.86 -4.83
CA PRO A 303 -10.82 31.64 -4.39
C PRO A 303 -11.34 30.22 -4.69
N LEU A 304 -10.56 29.41 -5.39
CA LEU A 304 -10.91 28.02 -5.70
C LEU A 304 -10.43 27.04 -4.64
N ILE A 305 -9.67 27.48 -3.63
CA ILE A 305 -9.10 26.63 -2.60
C ILE A 305 -9.87 26.83 -1.29
N LEU A 306 -10.42 25.73 -0.74
CA LEU A 306 -10.98 25.69 0.60
C LEU A 306 -9.90 25.23 1.58
N GLU A 307 -9.49 26.08 2.51
CA GLU A 307 -8.59 25.72 3.61
C GLU A 307 -9.38 25.46 4.88
N GLY A 308 -9.02 24.39 5.58
CA GLY A 308 -9.54 24.12 6.91
C GLY A 308 -8.85 24.96 7.97
N THR A 309 -9.59 25.47 8.96
CA THR A 309 -9.05 26.14 10.13
C THR A 309 -9.13 25.24 11.35
N ASN A 310 -8.02 25.19 12.11
CA ASN A 310 -7.90 24.43 13.36
C ASN A 310 -8.72 25.12 14.47
N ARG A 311 -10.02 24.88 14.52
CA ARG A 311 -10.85 25.23 15.69
C ARG A 311 -11.74 24.04 16.02
N GLY A 312 -11.57 23.46 17.20
CA GLY A 312 -12.46 22.41 17.70
C GLY A 312 -12.06 20.96 17.46
N GLY A 313 -10.76 20.65 17.40
CA GLY A 313 -10.29 19.23 17.45
C GLY A 313 -10.32 18.45 16.14
N VAL A 314 -10.76 19.05 15.04
CA VAL A 314 -10.62 18.47 13.70
C VAL A 314 -9.42 19.15 13.03
N ASP A 315 -8.42 18.38 12.67
CA ASP A 315 -7.32 18.91 11.86
C ASP A 315 -7.78 19.05 10.41
N LEU A 316 -8.23 20.25 10.07
CA LEU A 316 -8.81 20.59 8.78
C LEU A 316 -7.77 20.72 7.66
N ARG A 317 -6.46 20.64 7.99
CA ARG A 317 -5.41 20.46 6.99
C ARG A 317 -5.62 19.16 6.20
N ASP A 318 -6.39 18.22 6.75
CA ASP A 318 -6.79 16.98 6.08
C ASP A 318 -7.77 17.20 4.92
N LEU A 319 -8.46 18.34 4.87
CA LEU A 319 -9.49 18.68 3.89
C LEU A 319 -9.04 19.76 2.93
N TYR A 320 -7.94 19.53 2.28
CA TYR A 320 -7.55 20.41 1.21
C TYR A 320 -8.29 19.98 -0.07
N LEU A 321 -9.41 20.67 -0.33
CA LEU A 321 -10.16 20.50 -1.56
C LEU A 321 -9.74 21.61 -2.54
N GLU A 322 -8.82 21.26 -3.43
CA GLU A 322 -8.41 22.16 -4.50
C GLU A 322 -9.54 22.25 -5.53
N SER A 323 -10.01 23.49 -5.78
CA SER A 323 -11.04 23.77 -6.79
C SER A 323 -12.26 22.84 -6.70
N PRO A 324 -12.98 22.81 -5.55
CA PRO A 324 -14.12 21.92 -5.43
C PRO A 324 -15.19 22.27 -6.46
N VAL A 325 -15.67 21.26 -7.18
CA VAL A 325 -16.70 21.39 -8.19
C VAL A 325 -18.06 21.10 -7.58
N PHE A 326 -18.92 22.10 -7.59
CA PHE A 326 -20.31 21.96 -7.20
C PHE A 326 -21.23 22.21 -8.39
N GLU A 327 -22.36 21.56 -8.39
CA GLU A 327 -23.48 21.82 -9.30
C GLU A 327 -24.70 22.16 -8.48
N VAL A 328 -25.43 23.19 -8.92
CA VAL A 328 -26.76 23.51 -8.37
C VAL A 328 -27.76 22.57 -9.06
N ILE A 329 -28.30 21.65 -8.28
CA ILE A 329 -29.25 20.63 -8.79
C ILE A 329 -30.69 21.02 -8.52
N LYS A 330 -30.94 21.96 -7.61
CA LYS A 330 -32.29 22.44 -7.29
C LYS A 330 -32.24 23.86 -6.76
N ALA A 331 -33.24 24.66 -7.12
CA ALA A 331 -33.46 26.01 -6.60
C ALA A 331 -34.95 26.18 -6.29
N ASP A 332 -35.29 26.47 -5.03
CA ASP A 332 -36.65 26.62 -4.54
C ASP A 332 -36.84 27.99 -3.90
N LEU A 333 -38.06 28.52 -3.97
CA LEU A 333 -38.50 29.65 -3.17
C LEU A 333 -39.48 29.13 -2.12
N VAL A 334 -39.15 29.28 -0.86
CA VAL A 334 -39.98 28.85 0.27
C VAL A 334 -40.25 30.06 1.18
N GLY A 335 -41.43 30.65 1.06
CA GLY A 335 -41.70 31.98 1.69
C GLY A 335 -40.78 33.01 1.09
N ASP A 336 -40.03 33.70 1.97
CA ASP A 336 -39.06 34.73 1.59
C ASP A 336 -37.63 34.17 1.44
N ASP A 337 -37.46 32.84 1.55
CA ASP A 337 -36.14 32.22 1.45
C ASP A 337 -35.93 31.56 0.12
N LEU A 338 -34.78 31.80 -0.49
CA LEU A 338 -34.25 31.02 -1.62
C LEU A 338 -33.44 29.85 -1.06
N ILE A 339 -33.78 28.63 -1.50
CA ILE A 339 -33.10 27.44 -1.05
C ILE A 339 -32.41 26.78 -2.26
N TYR A 340 -31.10 26.80 -2.26
CA TYR A 340 -30.29 26.10 -3.27
C TYR A 340 -29.81 24.77 -2.75
N THR A 341 -29.91 23.73 -3.58
CA THR A 341 -29.34 22.43 -3.31
C THR A 341 -28.12 22.26 -4.20
N LEU A 342 -26.96 22.17 -3.57
CA LEU A 342 -25.67 22.00 -4.24
C LEU A 342 -25.25 20.53 -4.16
N GLN A 343 -24.80 19.97 -5.24
CA GLN A 343 -24.17 18.66 -5.29
C GLN A 343 -22.66 18.84 -5.47
N PHE A 344 -21.88 18.27 -4.55
CA PHE A 344 -20.44 18.18 -4.73
C PHE A 344 -20.12 17.14 -5.80
N LYS A 345 -19.40 17.51 -6.85
CA LYS A 345 -19.09 16.67 -7.99
C LYS A 345 -17.65 16.19 -8.00
N GLY A 346 -16.73 16.90 -7.37
CA GLY A 346 -15.31 16.55 -7.40
C GLY A 346 -14.41 17.61 -6.80
N VAL A 347 -13.10 17.39 -6.90
CA VAL A 347 -12.06 18.31 -6.38
C VAL A 347 -11.50 19.25 -7.42
N ASN A 348 -11.71 18.97 -8.70
CA ASN A 348 -11.39 19.85 -9.84
C ASN A 348 -12.22 19.41 -11.06
N GLU A 349 -12.15 20.15 -12.14
CA GLU A 349 -12.92 19.88 -13.36
C GLU A 349 -12.58 18.53 -14.01
N SER A 350 -11.37 18.03 -13.81
CA SER A 350 -10.90 16.74 -14.36
C SER A 350 -11.19 15.54 -13.48
N VAL A 351 -11.55 15.74 -12.19
CA VAL A 351 -11.79 14.66 -11.23
C VAL A 351 -13.20 14.74 -10.71
N SER A 352 -14.08 13.98 -11.33
CA SER A 352 -15.50 13.89 -10.97
C SER A 352 -15.75 12.72 -10.02
N PHE A 353 -16.52 12.97 -8.95
CA PHE A 353 -17.05 11.96 -8.05
C PHE A 353 -18.55 11.78 -8.32
N THR A 354 -18.88 10.94 -9.28
CA THR A 354 -20.27 10.67 -9.63
C THR A 354 -20.96 9.71 -8.67
N ASP A 355 -20.19 8.91 -7.94
CA ASP A 355 -20.71 7.76 -7.19
C ASP A 355 -21.27 8.11 -5.80
N PHE A 356 -20.96 9.30 -5.26
CA PHE A 356 -21.53 9.72 -3.97
C PHE A 356 -21.82 11.21 -3.94
N PRO A 357 -23.06 11.57 -4.21
CA PRO A 357 -23.47 12.98 -4.12
C PRO A 357 -23.37 13.47 -2.69
N VAL A 358 -22.48 14.42 -2.43
CA VAL A 358 -22.49 15.21 -1.19
C VAL A 358 -23.40 16.40 -1.42
N ILE A 359 -24.55 16.38 -0.76
CA ILE A 359 -25.60 17.39 -0.94
C ILE A 359 -25.45 18.46 0.15
N VAL A 360 -25.43 19.73 -0.28
CA VAL A 360 -25.38 20.89 0.59
C VAL A 360 -26.57 21.79 0.28
N ARG A 361 -27.32 22.15 1.31
CA ARG A 361 -28.42 23.13 1.18
C ARG A 361 -27.97 24.48 1.65
N VAL A 362 -28.23 25.49 0.85
CA VAL A 362 -27.92 26.89 1.14
C VAL A 362 -29.21 27.67 1.20
N ARG A 363 -29.43 28.37 2.32
CA ARG A 363 -30.57 29.25 2.52
C ARG A 363 -30.13 30.71 2.38
N VAL A 364 -30.78 31.43 1.49
CA VAL A 364 -30.52 32.83 1.23
C VAL A 364 -31.82 33.60 1.53
N ARG A 365 -31.75 34.55 2.46
CA ARG A 365 -32.91 35.44 2.71
C ARG A 365 -33.09 36.40 1.52
N LYS A 366 -34.33 36.53 1.10
CA LYS A 366 -34.72 37.42 0.00
C LYS A 366 -34.55 38.92 0.33
#